data_515d8ff1e40f2442b004b0f9d26cd374
#
_entry.id   515d8ff1e40f2442b004b0f9d26cd374
#
_cell.length_a   1.000
_cell.length_b   1.000
_cell.length_c   1.000
_cell.angle_alpha   90.00
_cell.angle_beta   90.00
_cell.angle_gamma   90.00
#
_symmetry.space_group_name_H-M   'P 1'
#
loop_
_entity.id
_entity.type
_entity.pdbx_description
1 polymer ?
#
loop_
_entity_poly.entity_id
_entity_poly.type
_entity_poly.pdbx_seq_one_letter_code
_entity_poly.pdbx_strand_id
1 'polypeptide(L)'
;MVADEPDIEGNDLSKWDVVISQLPLKFFDIINSIDDISSVENFDLKYVRNPKKYAYDKYGTTNMWRPIMILNKCPSIMDFNFKYIKQYNIEKFTNILSVLISRVQSE
;
A
#
# COMPACT_ATOMS: atom_id res chain seq x y z
N MET A 1 11.89 -14.01 18.31
CA MET A 1 11.61 -13.40 17.02
C MET A 1 11.73 -14.43 15.92
N VAL A 2 10.77 -14.50 15.05
CA VAL A 2 10.77 -15.42 13.93
C VAL A 2 11.56 -14.81 12.76
N ALA A 3 12.56 -15.51 12.26
CA ALA A 3 13.46 -14.99 11.24
C ALA A 3 12.77 -14.74 9.88
N ASP A 4 11.62 -15.37 9.65
CA ASP A 4 10.91 -15.29 8.38
C ASP A 4 9.83 -14.22 8.34
N GLU A 5 9.67 -13.46 9.42
CA GLU A 5 8.66 -12.40 9.43
C GLU A 5 9.10 -11.26 8.51
N PRO A 6 8.16 -10.68 7.74
CA PRO A 6 8.48 -9.51 6.94
C PRO A 6 8.83 -8.31 7.82
N ASP A 7 9.64 -7.39 7.28
CA ASP A 7 10.04 -6.19 7.99
C ASP A 7 8.93 -5.14 7.86
N ILE A 8 7.91 -5.28 8.71
CA ILE A 8 6.72 -4.44 8.68
C ILE A 8 6.57 -3.56 9.92
N GLU A 9 7.64 -3.45 10.70
CA GLU A 9 7.58 -2.68 11.94
C GLU A 9 7.05 -1.27 11.70
N GLY A 10 5.95 -0.92 12.38
CA GLY A 10 5.29 0.36 12.21
C GLY A 10 4.44 0.49 10.97
N ASN A 11 4.46 -0.50 10.07
CA ASN A 11 3.76 -0.44 8.78
C ASN A 11 2.71 -1.53 8.60
N ASP A 12 2.38 -2.27 9.66
CA ASP A 12 1.50 -3.42 9.54
C ASP A 12 0.06 -3.02 9.24
N LEU A 13 -0.41 -3.41 8.07
CA LEU A 13 -1.78 -3.18 7.61
C LEU A 13 -2.58 -4.47 7.52
N SER A 14 -2.09 -5.57 8.11
CA SER A 14 -2.76 -6.86 7.99
C SER A 14 -4.20 -6.84 8.50
N LYS A 15 -4.49 -6.07 9.55
CA LYS A 15 -5.85 -5.95 10.09
C LYS A 15 -6.81 -5.22 9.14
N TRP A 16 -6.27 -4.50 8.15
CA TRP A 16 -7.06 -3.78 7.16
C TRP A 16 -7.20 -4.55 5.85
N ASP A 17 -6.72 -5.78 5.81
CA ASP A 17 -6.57 -6.59 4.61
C ASP A 17 -7.86 -6.67 3.78
N VAL A 18 -8.98 -7.01 4.42
CA VAL A 18 -10.26 -7.12 3.73
C VAL A 18 -10.75 -5.78 3.22
N VAL A 19 -10.61 -4.74 4.04
CA VAL A 19 -11.02 -3.37 3.65
C VAL A 19 -10.25 -2.93 2.42
N ILE A 20 -8.94 -3.10 2.43
CA ILE A 20 -8.08 -2.69 1.32
C ILE A 20 -8.47 -3.44 0.04
N SER A 21 -8.76 -4.72 0.14
CA SER A 21 -9.12 -5.55 -1.02
C SER A 21 -10.43 -5.09 -1.68
N GLN A 22 -11.29 -4.40 -0.95
CA GLN A 22 -12.60 -3.97 -1.41
C GLN A 22 -12.68 -2.49 -1.79
N LEU A 23 -11.58 -1.74 -1.67
CA LEU A 23 -11.59 -0.32 -1.99
C LEU A 23 -11.81 -0.08 -3.50
N PRO A 24 -12.78 0.77 -3.87
CA PRO A 24 -12.95 1.16 -5.27
C PRO A 24 -11.77 1.98 -5.77
N LEU A 25 -11.50 1.89 -7.07
CA LEU A 25 -10.40 2.64 -7.69
C LEU A 25 -10.50 4.14 -7.46
N LYS A 26 -11.71 4.69 -7.46
CA LYS A 26 -11.90 6.12 -7.25
C LYS A 26 -11.40 6.65 -5.91
N PHE A 27 -11.35 5.77 -4.89
CA PHE A 27 -10.83 6.19 -3.59
C PHE A 27 -9.33 6.46 -3.65
N PHE A 28 -8.61 5.77 -4.51
CA PHE A 28 -7.16 5.99 -4.63
C PHE A 28 -6.84 7.35 -5.25
N ASP A 29 -7.69 7.85 -6.13
CA ASP A 29 -7.52 9.22 -6.64
C ASP A 29 -7.62 10.24 -5.52
N ILE A 30 -8.56 10.04 -4.60
CA ILE A 30 -8.73 10.93 -3.44
C ILE A 30 -7.55 10.80 -2.48
N ILE A 31 -7.20 9.57 -2.13
CA ILE A 31 -6.11 9.29 -1.20
C ILE A 31 -4.79 9.85 -1.74
N ASN A 32 -4.51 9.62 -3.03
CA ASN A 32 -3.23 10.01 -3.62
C ASN A 32 -3.11 11.52 -3.85
N SER A 33 -4.21 12.27 -3.70
CA SER A 33 -4.19 13.73 -3.79
C SER A 33 -3.83 14.42 -2.46
N ILE A 34 -3.76 13.66 -1.37
CA ILE A 34 -3.49 14.20 -0.05
C ILE A 34 -2.00 14.51 0.10
N ASP A 35 -1.70 15.68 0.64
CA ASP A 35 -0.31 16.10 0.87
C ASP A 35 0.39 15.12 1.82
N ASP A 36 1.63 14.78 1.48
CA ASP A 36 2.49 13.91 2.29
C ASP A 36 1.92 12.50 2.50
N ILE A 37 1.01 12.06 1.61
CA ILE A 37 0.49 10.70 1.69
C ILE A 37 1.55 9.64 1.36
N SER A 38 2.58 10.03 0.63
CA SER A 38 3.63 9.09 0.21
C SER A 38 5.02 9.67 0.38
N SER A 39 6.00 8.78 0.42
CA SER A 39 7.42 9.13 0.40
C SER A 39 8.11 8.23 -0.60
N VAL A 40 9.35 8.57 -0.95
CA VAL A 40 10.13 7.85 -1.95
C VAL A 40 11.23 7.07 -1.25
N GLU A 41 11.46 5.83 -1.66
CA GLU A 41 12.58 5.03 -1.19
C GLU A 41 13.28 4.34 -2.36
N ASN A 42 14.49 3.85 -2.12
CA ASN A 42 15.21 3.05 -3.10
C ASN A 42 14.45 1.74 -3.35
N PHE A 43 14.36 1.34 -4.62
CA PHE A 43 13.70 0.11 -4.99
C PHE A 43 14.70 -1.05 -4.96
N ASP A 44 14.38 -2.09 -4.24
CA ASP A 44 15.21 -3.30 -4.19
C ASP A 44 14.87 -4.19 -5.38
N LEU A 45 15.88 -4.59 -6.13
CA LEU A 45 15.70 -5.37 -7.36
C LEU A 45 15.03 -6.72 -7.14
N LYS A 46 15.04 -7.25 -5.92
CA LYS A 46 14.35 -8.52 -5.62
C LYS A 46 12.83 -8.42 -5.82
N TYR A 47 12.29 -7.20 -5.90
CA TYR A 47 10.85 -6.98 -6.10
C TYR A 47 10.47 -6.70 -7.56
N VAL A 48 11.43 -6.76 -8.48
CA VAL A 48 11.13 -6.56 -9.90
C VAL A 48 10.03 -7.52 -10.34
N ARG A 49 8.97 -6.97 -10.95
CA ARG A 49 7.80 -7.72 -11.41
C ARG A 49 7.09 -8.52 -10.31
N ASN A 50 7.28 -8.10 -9.05
CA ASN A 50 6.68 -8.84 -7.94
C ASN A 50 6.08 -7.88 -6.91
N PRO A 51 5.01 -7.15 -7.29
CA PRO A 51 4.39 -6.17 -6.38
C PRO A 51 3.73 -6.83 -5.17
N LYS A 52 3.26 -8.07 -5.28
CA LYS A 52 2.63 -8.76 -4.15
C LYS A 52 3.63 -9.05 -3.05
N LYS A 53 4.84 -9.48 -3.43
CA LYS A 53 5.90 -9.69 -2.44
C LYS A 53 6.31 -8.38 -1.78
N TYR A 54 6.44 -7.32 -2.58
CA TYR A 54 6.74 -6.00 -2.05
C TYR A 54 5.68 -5.57 -1.02
N ALA A 55 4.41 -5.72 -1.38
CA ALA A 55 3.32 -5.35 -0.49
C ALA A 55 3.34 -6.15 0.81
N TYR A 56 3.56 -7.44 0.72
CA TYR A 56 3.61 -8.28 1.91
C TYR A 56 4.79 -7.92 2.81
N ASP A 57 5.97 -7.74 2.23
CA ASP A 57 7.17 -7.44 3.01
C ASP A 57 7.10 -6.07 3.68
N LYS A 58 6.43 -5.10 3.05
CA LYS A 58 6.36 -3.73 3.58
C LYS A 58 5.16 -3.49 4.49
N TYR A 59 4.03 -4.12 4.22
CA TYR A 59 2.77 -3.77 4.87
C TYR A 59 2.10 -4.96 5.57
N GLY A 60 2.64 -6.16 5.45
CA GLY A 60 2.05 -7.35 6.07
C GLY A 60 0.85 -7.92 5.35
N THR A 61 0.45 -7.34 4.23
CA THR A 61 -0.67 -7.85 3.42
C THR A 61 -0.37 -7.70 1.93
N THR A 62 -0.59 -8.78 1.18
CA THR A 62 -0.41 -8.75 -0.27
C THR A 62 -1.39 -7.80 -0.95
N ASN A 63 -2.54 -7.52 -0.33
CA ASN A 63 -3.57 -6.67 -0.94
C ASN A 63 -3.12 -5.23 -1.15
N MET A 64 -2.01 -4.80 -0.54
CA MET A 64 -1.43 -3.49 -0.83
C MET A 64 -0.74 -3.42 -2.19
N TRP A 65 -0.61 -4.54 -2.91
CA TRP A 65 0.02 -4.55 -4.23
C TRP A 65 -0.69 -3.62 -5.21
N ARG A 66 -2.01 -3.62 -5.19
CA ARG A 66 -2.81 -2.80 -6.09
C ARG A 66 -2.71 -1.30 -5.75
N PRO A 67 -2.90 -0.88 -4.49
CA PRO A 67 -2.65 0.52 -4.11
C PRO A 67 -1.25 1.01 -4.48
N ILE A 68 -0.23 0.20 -4.25
CA ILE A 68 1.15 0.57 -4.56
C ILE A 68 1.34 0.76 -6.07
N MET A 69 0.77 -0.09 -6.89
CA MET A 69 0.85 0.07 -8.34
C MET A 69 0.16 1.35 -8.80
N ILE A 70 -1.00 1.65 -8.24
CA ILE A 70 -1.73 2.88 -8.57
C ILE A 70 -0.94 4.11 -8.14
N LEU A 71 -0.38 4.09 -6.94
CA LEU A 71 0.43 5.20 -6.43
C LEU A 71 1.62 5.50 -7.34
N ASN A 72 2.23 4.46 -7.89
CA ASN A 72 3.40 4.58 -8.74
C ASN A 72 3.06 4.69 -10.23
N LYS A 73 1.77 4.78 -10.55
CA LYS A 73 1.27 4.88 -11.93
C LYS A 73 1.80 3.75 -12.79
N CYS A 74 1.78 2.54 -12.25
CA CYS A 74 2.30 1.34 -12.88
C CYS A 74 1.11 0.47 -13.33
N PRO A 75 0.76 0.48 -14.62
CA PRO A 75 -0.46 -0.20 -15.09
C PRO A 75 -0.30 -1.72 -15.24
N SER A 76 0.92 -2.22 -15.25
CA SER A 76 1.18 -3.64 -15.48
C SER A 76 2.25 -4.15 -14.52
N ILE A 77 2.07 -5.39 -14.06
CA ILE A 77 3.06 -6.07 -13.24
C ILE A 77 4.41 -6.14 -13.95
N MET A 78 4.39 -6.29 -15.28
CA MET A 78 5.61 -6.36 -16.08
C MET A 78 6.43 -5.08 -16.03
N ASP A 79 5.78 -3.94 -15.74
CA ASP A 79 6.43 -2.63 -15.62
C ASP A 79 6.87 -2.33 -14.18
N PHE A 80 6.66 -3.24 -13.26
CA PHE A 80 7.00 -3.03 -11.85
C PHE A 80 8.51 -3.15 -11.65
N ASN A 81 9.20 -2.07 -11.99
CA ASN A 81 10.66 -1.95 -11.91
C ASN A 81 11.00 -0.47 -11.84
N PHE A 82 11.61 -0.03 -10.76
CA PHE A 82 11.85 1.38 -10.49
C PHE A 82 13.28 1.60 -10.01
N LYS A 83 13.76 2.81 -10.17
CA LYS A 83 14.94 3.27 -9.43
C LYS A 83 14.53 3.68 -8.01
N TYR A 84 13.42 4.42 -7.93
CA TYR A 84 12.81 4.86 -6.68
C TYR A 84 11.34 4.51 -6.72
N ILE A 85 10.83 3.99 -5.62
CA ILE A 85 9.43 3.60 -5.50
C ILE A 85 8.74 4.46 -4.45
N LYS A 86 7.49 4.87 -4.72
CA LYS A 86 6.66 5.58 -3.76
C LYS A 86 5.98 4.59 -2.83
N GLN A 87 5.99 4.90 -1.53
CA GLN A 87 5.29 4.12 -0.52
C GLN A 87 4.38 5.04 0.29
N TYR A 88 3.31 4.48 0.83
CA TYR A 88 2.34 5.26 1.60
C TYR A 88 2.84 5.58 3.01
N ASN A 89 2.47 6.77 3.49
CA ASN A 89 2.57 7.11 4.91
C ASN A 89 1.46 6.34 5.63
N ILE A 90 1.84 5.37 6.45
CA ILE A 90 0.88 4.45 7.05
C ILE A 90 -0.09 5.15 8.00
N GLU A 91 0.40 6.07 8.80
CA GLU A 91 -0.46 6.81 9.71
C GLU A 91 -1.58 7.55 8.97
N LYS A 92 -1.21 8.28 7.93
CA LYS A 92 -2.20 9.01 7.13
C LYS A 92 -3.13 8.07 6.38
N PHE A 93 -2.58 7.00 5.82
CA PHE A 93 -3.37 6.02 5.07
C PHE A 93 -4.41 5.36 5.97
N THR A 94 -4.03 4.90 7.15
CA THR A 94 -4.95 4.25 8.08
C THR A 94 -5.98 5.22 8.65
N ASN A 95 -5.61 6.49 8.85
CA ASN A 95 -6.57 7.50 9.29
C ASN A 95 -7.67 7.71 8.25
N ILE A 96 -7.30 7.71 6.98
CA ILE A 96 -8.27 7.84 5.89
C ILE A 96 -9.18 6.61 5.84
N LEU A 97 -8.62 5.42 5.95
CA LEU A 97 -9.41 4.18 5.98
C LEU A 97 -10.42 4.21 7.13
N SER A 98 -10.00 4.64 8.31
CA SER A 98 -10.87 4.74 9.48
C SER A 98 -12.06 5.68 9.24
N VAL A 99 -11.81 6.82 8.61
CA VAL A 99 -12.87 7.78 8.28
C VAL A 99 -13.85 7.17 7.27
N LEU A 100 -13.34 6.51 6.24
CA LEU A 100 -14.18 5.90 5.22
C LEU A 100 -15.08 4.81 5.80
N ILE A 101 -14.52 3.94 6.65
CA ILE A 101 -15.28 2.87 7.30
C ILE A 101 -16.34 3.46 8.22
N SER A 102 -15.98 4.48 8.99
CA SER A 102 -16.90 5.13 9.91
C SER A 102 -18.11 5.68 9.17
N ARG A 103 -17.90 6.29 8.01
CA ARG A 103 -18.99 6.83 7.19
C ARG A 103 -19.90 5.72 6.66
N VAL A 104 -19.31 4.63 6.18
CA VAL A 104 -20.10 3.51 5.66
C VAL A 104 -20.96 2.90 6.76
N GLN A 105 -20.40 2.74 7.96
CA GLN A 105 -21.13 2.15 9.09
C GLN A 105 -22.22 3.05 9.66
N SER A 106 -22.09 4.37 9.52
CA SER A 106 -23.06 5.29 10.05
C SER A 106 -24.25 5.54 9.13
N GLU A 107 -24.18 5.03 7.91
CA GLU A 107 -25.30 5.10 6.97
C GLU A 107 -26.19 3.86 7.15
#